data_25d148f5eec01061ea66ee2b9ce585a1
#
_entry.id   25d148f5eec01061ea66ee2b9ce585a1
#
_cell.length_a   1.000
_cell.length_b   1.000
_cell.length_c   1.000
_cell.angle_alpha   90.00
_cell.angle_beta   90.00
_cell.angle_gamma   90.00
#
_symmetry.space_group_name_H-M   'P 1'
#
loop_
_entity.id
_entity.type
_entity.pdbx_description
1 polymer ?
#
loop_
_entity_poly.entity_id
_entity_poly.type
_entity_poly.pdbx_seq_one_letter_code
_entity_poly.pdbx_strand_id
1 'polypeptide(L)'
;MRRRASTWTRALFACALFALVAARRALASDYYAALGVSRGAEESQIKRAYRKLALRYHPDKNPNDESAKKKFTEISQAYEVLSDKEKRSIYDRYGEDGVKQHEQSGGRGGGGAQDIFSQFFGGGGPFGGFGGFGGGQEEPETPKGTTIKVDLAMTVKEIYLGATAPVTREKLVTKSARGTRKCNCRQKLVTRQVGPGMYQQYTEQTCEDCPNVKLVRERTDLKVEVDPGVPVGHEILFFEEGDAMIDGDPGDLLFVVHTLEDKENRITRVGKSDLHMTYEITLVEALNGFSKIFKHYDGHDVVIARTGVTVPFDKMTLKGEGLPKHNQFKKFGDMFITFQVQFPASLDQKQRDVVSKTFATSKFVEVGKVVV
;
A
#
# COMPACT_ATOMS: atom_id res chain seq x y z
N MET A 1 -67.23 37.00 -11.64
CA MET A 1 -65.81 36.91 -12.00
C MET A 1 -65.07 35.90 -11.12
N ARG A 2 -64.96 34.63 -11.59
CA ARG A 2 -64.22 33.55 -10.87
C ARG A 2 -62.80 33.56 -11.38
N ARG A 3 -61.80 33.91 -10.51
CA ARG A 3 -60.37 33.85 -10.83
C ARG A 3 -59.93 32.40 -10.90
N ARG A 4 -59.47 31.96 -12.08
CA ARG A 4 -58.77 30.70 -12.29
C ARG A 4 -57.41 30.80 -11.58
N ALA A 5 -57.27 30.19 -10.42
CA ALA A 5 -55.96 29.99 -9.78
C ALA A 5 -55.14 29.03 -10.63
N SER A 6 -54.00 29.46 -11.07
CA SER A 6 -53.20 28.91 -12.13
C SER A 6 -52.60 27.53 -11.78
N THR A 7 -52.78 26.62 -12.65
CA THR A 7 -52.16 25.25 -12.67
C THR A 7 -50.61 25.32 -12.58
N TRP A 8 -50.02 26.50 -12.77
CA TRP A 8 -48.57 26.74 -12.70
C TRP A 8 -47.99 26.67 -11.28
N THR A 9 -48.73 27.07 -10.25
CA THR A 9 -48.25 27.02 -8.86
C THR A 9 -48.16 25.56 -8.35
N ARG A 10 -49.04 24.68 -8.84
CA ARG A 10 -48.98 23.25 -8.48
C ARG A 10 -47.80 22.52 -9.17
N ALA A 11 -47.45 22.90 -10.40
CA ALA A 11 -46.30 22.33 -11.13
C ALA A 11 -44.99 22.72 -10.49
N LEU A 12 -44.82 23.99 -10.07
CA LEU A 12 -43.62 24.46 -9.38
C LEU A 12 -43.43 23.81 -7.99
N PHE A 13 -44.51 23.59 -7.25
CA PHE A 13 -44.43 22.87 -5.97
C PHE A 13 -44.04 21.41 -6.15
N ALA A 14 -44.58 20.73 -7.19
CA ALA A 14 -44.23 19.36 -7.50
C ALA A 14 -42.74 19.22 -7.95
N CYS A 15 -42.26 20.13 -8.77
CA CYS A 15 -40.82 20.15 -9.16
C CYS A 15 -39.90 20.47 -7.99
N ALA A 16 -40.29 21.37 -7.09
CA ALA A 16 -39.52 21.68 -5.89
C ALA A 16 -39.45 20.49 -4.91
N LEU A 17 -40.59 19.78 -4.75
CA LEU A 17 -40.60 18.53 -3.93
C LEU A 17 -39.74 17.43 -4.55
N PHE A 18 -39.79 17.26 -5.88
CA PHE A 18 -38.97 16.28 -6.59
C PHE A 18 -37.47 16.63 -6.51
N ALA A 19 -37.10 17.90 -6.61
CA ALA A 19 -35.74 18.39 -6.42
C ALA A 19 -35.23 18.20 -4.98
N LEU A 20 -36.10 18.39 -3.98
CA LEU A 20 -35.78 18.15 -2.55
C LEU A 20 -35.59 16.66 -2.24
N VAL A 21 -36.39 15.77 -2.84
CA VAL A 21 -36.24 14.32 -2.70
C VAL A 21 -35.01 13.81 -3.42
N ALA A 22 -34.68 14.38 -4.60
CA ALA A 22 -33.46 14.06 -5.33
C ALA A 22 -32.22 14.55 -4.57
N ALA A 23 -32.26 15.76 -3.99
CA ALA A 23 -31.16 16.31 -3.19
C ALA A 23 -30.92 15.52 -1.88
N ARG A 24 -31.98 14.98 -1.26
CA ARG A 24 -31.81 14.09 -0.09
C ARG A 24 -31.20 12.74 -0.43
N ARG A 25 -31.41 12.21 -1.66
CA ARG A 25 -30.73 11.00 -2.13
C ARG A 25 -29.24 11.19 -2.41
N ALA A 26 -28.80 12.40 -2.69
CA ALA A 26 -27.38 12.71 -2.92
C ALA A 26 -26.54 12.86 -1.64
N LEU A 27 -27.19 12.90 -0.46
CA LEU A 27 -26.52 13.05 0.86
C LEU A 27 -26.48 11.73 1.67
N ALA A 28 -27.10 10.65 1.18
CA ALA A 28 -26.93 9.33 1.80
C ALA A 28 -25.56 8.77 1.37
N SER A 29 -24.70 8.50 2.33
CA SER A 29 -23.42 7.84 2.09
C SER A 29 -23.67 6.50 1.38
N ASP A 30 -23.23 6.37 0.13
CA ASP A 30 -23.39 5.12 -0.61
C ASP A 30 -22.26 4.17 -0.17
N TYR A 31 -22.59 3.13 0.59
CA TYR A 31 -21.61 2.16 1.09
C TYR A 31 -20.82 1.47 -0.01
N TYR A 32 -21.41 1.25 -1.18
CA TYR A 32 -20.67 0.74 -2.34
C TYR A 32 -19.63 1.75 -2.85
N ALA A 33 -19.97 3.03 -2.87
CA ALA A 33 -19.05 4.10 -3.23
C ALA A 33 -17.95 4.28 -2.17
N ALA A 34 -18.27 4.14 -0.88
CA ALA A 34 -17.28 4.21 0.20
C ALA A 34 -16.22 3.09 0.08
N LEU A 35 -16.63 1.90 -0.36
CA LEU A 35 -15.71 0.79 -0.64
C LEU A 35 -15.11 0.84 -2.06
N GLY A 36 -15.59 1.73 -2.94
CA GLY A 36 -15.14 1.81 -4.33
C GLY A 36 -15.50 0.60 -5.19
N VAL A 37 -16.63 -0.07 -4.88
CA VAL A 37 -17.12 -1.24 -5.60
C VAL A 37 -18.47 -0.97 -6.27
N SER A 38 -18.84 -1.78 -7.27
CA SER A 38 -20.15 -1.69 -7.91
C SER A 38 -21.24 -2.28 -7.02
N ARG A 39 -22.50 -1.86 -7.20
CA ARG A 39 -23.65 -2.42 -6.45
C ARG A 39 -23.86 -3.92 -6.69
N GLY A 40 -23.39 -4.45 -7.82
CA GLY A 40 -23.42 -5.87 -8.15
C GLY A 40 -22.20 -6.65 -7.69
N ALA A 41 -21.31 -6.04 -6.89
CA ALA A 41 -20.08 -6.68 -6.44
C ALA A 41 -20.37 -7.94 -5.61
N GLU A 42 -19.60 -8.99 -5.86
CA GLU A 42 -19.62 -10.20 -5.05
C GLU A 42 -19.05 -9.95 -3.65
N GLU A 43 -19.38 -10.80 -2.69
CA GLU A 43 -18.91 -10.72 -1.31
C GLU A 43 -17.36 -10.71 -1.25
N SER A 44 -16.71 -11.51 -2.08
CA SER A 44 -15.25 -11.57 -2.24
C SER A 44 -14.64 -10.21 -2.64
N GLN A 45 -15.31 -9.49 -3.56
CA GLN A 45 -14.88 -8.17 -4.02
C GLN A 45 -15.06 -7.11 -2.94
N ILE A 46 -16.17 -7.17 -2.19
CA ILE A 46 -16.44 -6.29 -1.04
C ILE A 46 -15.38 -6.50 0.04
N LYS A 47 -15.08 -7.76 0.39
CA LYS A 47 -14.04 -8.12 1.37
C LYS A 47 -12.65 -7.65 0.95
N ARG A 48 -12.31 -7.80 -0.34
CA ARG A 48 -11.04 -7.33 -0.91
C ARG A 48 -10.92 -5.80 -0.84
N ALA A 49 -11.96 -5.08 -1.25
CA ALA A 49 -11.99 -3.62 -1.20
C ALA A 49 -11.84 -3.09 0.23
N TYR A 50 -12.57 -3.68 1.18
CA TYR A 50 -12.45 -3.35 2.59
C TYR A 50 -11.03 -3.53 3.10
N ARG A 51 -10.40 -4.70 2.89
CA ARG A 51 -9.04 -4.97 3.34
C ARG A 51 -8.04 -3.94 2.81
N LYS A 52 -8.12 -3.61 1.51
CA LYS A 52 -7.25 -2.61 0.86
C LYS A 52 -7.40 -1.23 1.51
N LEU A 53 -8.63 -0.77 1.71
CA LEU A 53 -8.91 0.54 2.28
C LEU A 53 -8.62 0.60 3.79
N ALA A 54 -8.92 -0.46 4.53
CA ALA A 54 -8.64 -0.56 5.96
C ALA A 54 -7.13 -0.47 6.25
N LEU A 55 -6.28 -1.09 5.43
CA LEU A 55 -4.82 -0.96 5.53
C LEU A 55 -4.32 0.44 5.19
N ARG A 56 -4.95 1.12 4.22
CA ARG A 56 -4.58 2.47 3.79
C ARG A 56 -4.93 3.51 4.84
N TYR A 57 -6.11 3.40 5.45
CA TYR A 57 -6.64 4.37 6.41
C TYR A 57 -6.54 3.91 7.87
N HIS A 58 -5.71 2.88 8.14
CA HIS A 58 -5.53 2.36 9.49
C HIS A 58 -5.03 3.45 10.45
N PRO A 59 -5.62 3.59 11.66
CA PRO A 59 -5.22 4.65 12.60
C PRO A 59 -3.77 4.53 13.04
N ASP A 60 -3.20 3.33 13.09
CA ASP A 60 -1.80 3.11 13.42
C ASP A 60 -0.83 3.65 12.33
N LYS A 61 -1.26 3.62 11.05
CA LYS A 61 -0.50 4.21 9.95
C LYS A 61 -0.74 5.72 9.79
N ASN A 62 -1.86 6.23 10.29
CA ASN A 62 -2.28 7.62 10.18
C ASN A 62 -2.65 8.21 11.56
N PRO A 63 -1.72 8.25 12.55
CA PRO A 63 -2.06 8.52 13.95
C PRO A 63 -2.61 9.93 14.20
N ASN A 64 -2.35 10.89 13.31
CA ASN A 64 -2.77 12.29 13.49
C ASN A 64 -3.69 12.80 12.37
N ASP A 65 -4.23 11.92 11.53
CA ASP A 65 -5.10 12.31 10.42
C ASP A 65 -6.57 12.01 10.77
N GLU A 66 -7.28 13.07 11.17
CA GLU A 66 -8.71 13.01 11.45
C GLU A 66 -9.55 12.65 10.20
N SER A 67 -9.07 12.96 9.00
CA SER A 67 -9.75 12.61 7.76
C SER A 67 -9.61 11.11 7.47
N ALA A 68 -8.45 10.54 7.77
CA ALA A 68 -8.23 9.09 7.66
C ALA A 68 -9.09 8.32 8.67
N LYS A 69 -9.23 8.80 9.91
CA LYS A 69 -10.10 8.20 10.91
C LYS A 69 -11.56 8.18 10.48
N LYS A 70 -12.07 9.30 9.95
CA LYS A 70 -13.44 9.38 9.42
C LYS A 70 -13.66 8.40 8.28
N LYS A 71 -12.73 8.35 7.31
CA LYS A 71 -12.80 7.39 6.20
C LYS A 71 -12.75 5.94 6.68
N PHE A 72 -11.89 5.65 7.66
CA PHE A 72 -11.83 4.30 8.24
C PHE A 72 -13.17 3.88 8.87
N THR A 73 -13.84 4.80 9.59
CA THR A 73 -15.15 4.54 10.16
C THR A 73 -16.22 4.29 9.08
N GLU A 74 -16.25 5.13 8.03
CA GLU A 74 -17.17 4.95 6.89
C GLU A 74 -16.95 3.62 6.17
N ILE A 75 -15.69 3.24 5.92
CA ILE A 75 -15.32 1.98 5.28
C ILE A 75 -15.73 0.78 6.15
N SER A 76 -15.54 0.86 7.45
CA SER A 76 -15.89 -0.21 8.40
C SER A 76 -17.41 -0.40 8.48
N GLN A 77 -18.17 0.69 8.54
CA GLN A 77 -19.63 0.65 8.50
C GLN A 77 -20.15 0.07 7.18
N ALA A 78 -19.57 0.50 6.06
CA ALA A 78 -19.94 -0.02 4.75
C ALA A 78 -19.70 -1.54 4.65
N TYR A 79 -18.58 -2.01 5.16
CA TYR A 79 -18.24 -3.44 5.16
C TYR A 79 -19.17 -4.25 6.06
N GLU A 80 -19.47 -3.77 7.27
CA GLU A 80 -20.38 -4.44 8.20
C GLU A 80 -21.76 -4.71 7.57
N VAL A 81 -22.30 -3.71 6.86
CA VAL A 81 -23.60 -3.84 6.22
C VAL A 81 -23.55 -4.68 4.95
N LEU A 82 -22.52 -4.53 4.12
CA LEU A 82 -22.46 -5.18 2.81
C LEU A 82 -21.89 -6.61 2.87
N SER A 83 -21.20 -7.00 3.94
CA SER A 83 -20.68 -8.36 4.13
C SER A 83 -21.77 -9.35 4.62
N ASP A 84 -22.82 -8.86 5.26
CA ASP A 84 -23.94 -9.66 5.69
C ASP A 84 -25.04 -9.65 4.62
N LYS A 85 -25.46 -10.83 4.15
CA LYS A 85 -26.48 -10.98 3.09
C LYS A 85 -27.83 -10.38 3.46
N GLU A 86 -28.21 -10.48 4.73
CA GLU A 86 -29.49 -9.97 5.23
C GLU A 86 -29.44 -8.43 5.34
N LYS A 87 -28.42 -7.88 6.01
CA LYS A 87 -28.21 -6.44 6.11
C LYS A 87 -28.04 -5.79 4.73
N ARG A 88 -27.31 -6.41 3.81
CA ARG A 88 -27.14 -5.95 2.43
C ARG A 88 -28.47 -5.90 1.69
N SER A 89 -29.32 -6.94 1.82
CA SER A 89 -30.64 -6.96 1.20
C SER A 89 -31.52 -5.83 1.72
N ILE A 90 -31.44 -5.52 3.00
CA ILE A 90 -32.20 -4.41 3.63
C ILE A 90 -31.63 -3.07 3.12
N TYR A 91 -30.32 -2.93 3.06
CA TYR A 91 -29.65 -1.74 2.54
C TYR A 91 -30.01 -1.47 1.07
N ASP A 92 -30.02 -2.50 0.23
CA ASP A 92 -30.34 -2.38 -1.19
C ASP A 92 -31.80 -1.93 -1.43
N ARG A 93 -32.72 -2.27 -0.51
CA ARG A 93 -34.15 -1.92 -0.62
C ARG A 93 -34.52 -0.60 0.06
N TYR A 94 -33.95 -0.36 1.24
CA TYR A 94 -34.41 0.70 2.14
C TYR A 94 -33.31 1.71 2.48
N GLY A 95 -32.06 1.47 2.01
CA GLY A 95 -30.90 2.33 2.30
C GLY A 95 -30.45 2.24 3.77
N GLU A 96 -29.63 3.19 4.16
CA GLU A 96 -29.06 3.28 5.53
C GLU A 96 -30.13 3.37 6.62
N ASP A 97 -31.24 4.09 6.37
CA ASP A 97 -32.32 4.23 7.32
C ASP A 97 -33.03 2.88 7.60
N GLY A 98 -33.14 2.02 6.58
CA GLY A 98 -33.68 0.69 6.73
C GLY A 98 -32.81 -0.23 7.60
N VAL A 99 -31.50 -0.15 7.46
CA VAL A 99 -30.58 -0.91 8.29
C VAL A 99 -30.65 -0.46 9.75
N LYS A 100 -30.65 0.85 10.00
CA LYS A 100 -30.79 1.41 11.36
C LYS A 100 -32.12 1.02 12.02
N GLN A 101 -33.21 1.01 11.27
CA GLN A 101 -34.50 0.61 11.79
C GLN A 101 -34.57 -0.90 12.10
N HIS A 102 -33.88 -1.72 11.28
CA HIS A 102 -33.77 -3.16 11.52
C HIS A 102 -32.96 -3.46 12.79
N GLU A 103 -31.87 -2.76 13.01
CA GLU A 103 -31.05 -2.88 14.22
C GLU A 103 -31.80 -2.44 15.48
N GLN A 104 -32.61 -1.40 15.40
CA GLN A 104 -33.45 -0.92 16.51
C GLN A 104 -34.64 -1.83 16.82
N SER A 105 -35.15 -2.56 15.84
CA SER A 105 -36.34 -3.44 16.00
C SER A 105 -36.03 -4.86 16.51
N GLY A 106 -34.78 -5.13 16.95
CA GLY A 106 -34.41 -6.37 17.62
C GLY A 106 -34.17 -7.55 16.68
N GLY A 107 -33.62 -7.29 15.48
CA GLY A 107 -33.04 -8.31 14.63
C GLY A 107 -31.95 -9.08 15.41
N ARG A 108 -32.04 -10.38 15.41
CA ARG A 108 -31.21 -11.35 16.17
C ARG A 108 -29.72 -11.23 15.79
N GLY A 109 -29.03 -10.35 16.50
CA GLY A 109 -27.61 -10.03 16.25
C GLY A 109 -27.26 -8.70 16.94
N GLY A 110 -27.57 -8.57 18.23
CA GLY A 110 -27.41 -7.32 18.97
C GLY A 110 -25.94 -7.01 19.27
N GLY A 111 -25.46 -5.99 18.62
CA GLY A 111 -24.27 -5.26 18.93
C GLY A 111 -24.30 -4.00 18.09
N GLY A 112 -24.68 -2.85 18.68
CA GLY A 112 -24.65 -1.57 17.96
C GLY A 112 -23.23 -1.27 17.48
N ALA A 113 -23.11 -0.50 16.40
CA ALA A 113 -21.81 -0.09 15.80
C ALA A 113 -20.81 0.45 16.84
N GLN A 114 -21.31 0.91 17.98
CA GLN A 114 -20.52 1.41 19.12
C GLN A 114 -19.95 0.29 19.98
N ASP A 115 -20.66 -0.85 20.08
CA ASP A 115 -20.20 -2.02 20.85
C ASP A 115 -19.17 -2.83 20.03
N ILE A 116 -19.36 -2.95 18.71
CA ILE A 116 -18.39 -3.60 17.81
C ILE A 116 -17.11 -2.78 17.72
N PHE A 117 -17.22 -1.46 17.69
CA PHE A 117 -16.05 -0.56 17.72
C PHE A 117 -15.30 -0.66 19.05
N SER A 118 -15.99 -0.70 20.19
CA SER A 118 -15.36 -0.87 21.51
C SER A 118 -14.81 -2.28 21.71
N GLN A 119 -15.41 -3.30 21.14
CA GLN A 119 -14.91 -4.68 21.19
C GLN A 119 -13.71 -4.90 20.25
N PHE A 120 -13.69 -4.20 19.11
CA PHE A 120 -12.57 -4.24 18.16
C PHE A 120 -11.37 -3.39 18.61
N PHE A 121 -11.61 -2.26 19.28
CA PHE A 121 -10.58 -1.35 19.79
C PHE A 121 -10.31 -1.44 21.30
N GLY A 122 -11.22 -1.99 22.09
CA GLY A 122 -11.14 -2.00 23.55
C GLY A 122 -10.41 -3.20 24.19
N GLY A 123 -10.05 -4.20 23.43
CA GLY A 123 -9.38 -5.42 23.91
C GLY A 123 -8.09 -5.73 23.18
N GLY A 124 -6.99 -5.16 23.63
CA GLY A 124 -5.62 -5.66 23.49
C GLY A 124 -5.14 -6.07 22.10
N GLY A 125 -4.80 -5.10 21.23
CA GLY A 125 -3.95 -5.30 20.04
C GLY A 125 -4.70 -5.59 18.74
N PRO A 126 -4.57 -4.68 17.72
CA PRO A 126 -5.47 -4.69 16.55
C PRO A 126 -5.19 -5.75 15.48
N PHE A 127 -4.20 -6.59 15.63
CA PHE A 127 -3.86 -7.61 14.62
C PHE A 127 -3.55 -9.00 15.18
N GLY A 128 -3.56 -9.19 16.51
CA GLY A 128 -3.30 -10.49 17.15
C GLY A 128 -4.51 -11.40 17.26
N GLY A 129 -5.70 -10.99 16.81
CA GLY A 129 -6.95 -11.67 17.12
C GLY A 129 -7.94 -11.78 15.97
N PHE A 130 -7.50 -11.84 14.71
CA PHE A 130 -8.42 -12.18 13.62
C PHE A 130 -8.84 -13.67 13.62
N GLY A 131 -8.40 -14.44 14.62
CA GLY A 131 -8.76 -15.85 14.86
C GLY A 131 -9.70 -16.09 16.02
N GLY A 132 -10.33 -15.08 16.64
CA GLY A 132 -11.11 -15.26 17.86
C GLY A 132 -12.47 -14.58 17.84
N PHE A 133 -13.27 -14.73 16.80
CA PHE A 133 -14.67 -14.30 16.83
C PHE A 133 -15.58 -15.51 16.93
N GLY A 134 -16.04 -15.77 18.16
CA GLY A 134 -17.24 -16.53 18.45
C GLY A 134 -17.08 -18.05 18.45
N GLY A 135 -17.31 -18.66 19.57
CA GLY A 135 -17.70 -20.07 19.70
C GLY A 135 -18.98 -20.33 18.93
N GLY A 136 -18.84 -20.56 17.64
CA GLY A 136 -19.83 -21.03 16.70
C GLY A 136 -19.07 -21.76 15.62
N GLN A 137 -19.27 -23.07 15.48
CA GLN A 137 -18.79 -23.97 14.47
C GLN A 137 -17.69 -23.37 13.57
N GLU A 138 -16.44 -23.80 13.74
CA GLU A 138 -15.34 -23.53 12.82
C GLU A 138 -15.82 -23.87 11.42
N GLU A 139 -16.23 -22.85 10.64
CA GLU A 139 -16.29 -23.03 9.19
C GLU A 139 -14.86 -23.40 8.78
N PRO A 140 -14.67 -24.52 8.07
CA PRO A 140 -13.35 -24.91 7.62
C PRO A 140 -12.75 -23.76 6.83
N GLU A 141 -11.64 -23.19 7.34
CA GLU A 141 -10.91 -22.16 6.64
C GLU A 141 -10.60 -22.67 5.23
N THR A 142 -11.05 -21.90 4.22
CA THR A 142 -10.71 -22.24 2.83
C THR A 142 -9.20 -22.19 2.69
N PRO A 143 -8.57 -23.26 2.14
CA PRO A 143 -7.13 -23.27 1.99
C PRO A 143 -6.70 -22.11 1.11
N LYS A 144 -5.69 -21.35 1.56
CA LYS A 144 -5.15 -20.19 0.84
C LYS A 144 -3.90 -20.60 0.07
N GLY A 145 -3.79 -20.13 -1.17
CA GLY A 145 -2.60 -20.30 -2.00
C GLY A 145 -1.35 -19.66 -1.38
N THR A 146 -0.18 -20.06 -1.86
CA THR A 146 1.10 -19.55 -1.37
C THR A 146 1.31 -18.09 -1.75
N THR A 147 1.90 -17.30 -0.85
CA THR A 147 2.29 -15.92 -1.13
C THR A 147 3.52 -15.89 -2.04
N ILE A 148 3.44 -15.17 -3.14
CA ILE A 148 4.54 -15.00 -4.10
C ILE A 148 5.26 -13.70 -3.77
N LYS A 149 6.58 -13.78 -3.51
CA LYS A 149 7.44 -12.61 -3.30
C LYS A 149 8.14 -12.24 -4.59
N VAL A 150 8.10 -10.95 -4.93
CA VAL A 150 8.75 -10.38 -6.13
C VAL A 150 9.58 -9.18 -5.72
N ASP A 151 10.85 -9.17 -6.13
CA ASP A 151 11.75 -8.04 -5.89
C ASP A 151 11.43 -6.91 -6.86
N LEU A 152 11.19 -5.72 -6.33
CA LEU A 152 10.95 -4.50 -7.08
C LEU A 152 12.17 -3.59 -6.99
N ALA A 153 12.98 -3.59 -8.06
CA ALA A 153 14.16 -2.75 -8.16
C ALA A 153 13.79 -1.33 -8.61
N MET A 154 14.10 -0.33 -7.77
CA MET A 154 13.79 1.08 -8.00
C MET A 154 15.06 1.92 -7.95
N THR A 155 15.17 2.91 -8.83
CA THR A 155 16.26 3.88 -8.80
C THR A 155 16.14 4.85 -7.62
N VAL A 156 17.25 5.44 -7.18
CA VAL A 156 17.25 6.48 -6.13
C VAL A 156 16.30 7.63 -6.49
N LYS A 157 16.25 8.02 -7.77
CA LYS A 157 15.35 9.06 -8.28
C LYS A 157 13.87 8.72 -8.13
N GLU A 158 13.49 7.49 -8.48
CA GLU A 158 12.11 7.02 -8.33
C GLU A 158 11.68 6.94 -6.87
N ILE A 159 12.59 6.54 -5.98
CA ILE A 159 12.32 6.54 -4.54
C ILE A 159 12.23 7.96 -3.98
N TYR A 160 13.02 8.91 -4.52
CA TYR A 160 12.96 10.31 -4.09
C TYR A 160 11.64 10.97 -4.47
N LEU A 161 11.20 10.81 -5.72
CA LEU A 161 9.99 11.44 -6.25
C LEU A 161 8.70 10.67 -5.91
N GLY A 162 8.83 9.39 -5.62
CA GLY A 162 7.72 8.44 -5.70
C GLY A 162 7.47 8.06 -7.16
N ALA A 163 7.04 6.84 -7.38
CA ALA A 163 6.80 6.34 -8.73
C ALA A 163 5.69 5.29 -8.76
N THR A 164 5.08 5.14 -9.94
CA THR A 164 4.20 4.01 -10.22
C THR A 164 4.93 3.06 -11.16
N ALA A 165 5.32 1.89 -10.66
CA ALA A 165 6.01 0.87 -11.44
C ALA A 165 4.99 -0.04 -12.13
N PRO A 166 4.97 -0.11 -13.47
CA PRO A 166 4.19 -1.09 -14.19
C PRO A 166 4.87 -2.46 -14.11
N VAL A 167 4.16 -3.46 -13.62
CA VAL A 167 4.66 -4.84 -13.53
C VAL A 167 3.74 -5.77 -14.28
N THR A 168 4.29 -6.45 -15.29
CA THR A 168 3.57 -7.49 -16.02
C THR A 168 3.99 -8.86 -15.48
N ARG A 169 3.01 -9.67 -15.10
CA ARG A 169 3.27 -11.05 -14.67
C ARG A 169 2.31 -12.05 -15.34
N GLU A 170 2.74 -13.28 -15.37
CA GLU A 170 1.87 -14.41 -15.68
C GLU A 170 1.28 -14.96 -14.38
N LYS A 171 -0.05 -14.98 -14.30
CA LYS A 171 -0.83 -15.44 -13.16
C LYS A 171 -1.62 -16.69 -13.54
N LEU A 172 -1.65 -17.68 -12.67
CA LEU A 172 -2.57 -18.80 -12.80
C LEU A 172 -3.98 -18.34 -12.41
N VAL A 173 -4.92 -18.52 -13.32
CA VAL A 173 -6.35 -18.22 -13.10
C VAL A 173 -7.18 -19.47 -13.32
N THR A 174 -8.29 -19.58 -12.61
CA THR A 174 -9.25 -20.67 -12.80
C THR A 174 -10.19 -20.34 -13.95
N LYS A 175 -10.32 -21.23 -14.93
CA LYS A 175 -11.33 -21.16 -15.99
C LYS A 175 -12.24 -22.37 -15.94
N SER A 176 -13.50 -22.18 -16.30
CA SER A 176 -14.46 -23.27 -16.39
C SER A 176 -14.00 -24.33 -17.42
N ALA A 177 -14.14 -25.59 -17.05
CA ALA A 177 -13.87 -26.73 -17.91
C ALA A 177 -15.13 -27.60 -18.02
N ARG A 178 -15.19 -28.47 -19.02
CA ARG A 178 -16.34 -29.37 -19.19
C ARG A 178 -16.36 -30.43 -18.10
N GLY A 179 -17.56 -30.76 -17.61
CA GLY A 179 -17.79 -31.78 -16.60
C GLY A 179 -17.95 -31.22 -15.19
N THR A 180 -18.16 -32.10 -14.25
CA THR A 180 -18.27 -31.83 -12.81
C THR A 180 -17.12 -32.48 -12.07
N ARG A 181 -16.75 -31.93 -10.91
CA ARG A 181 -15.78 -32.49 -9.97
C ARG A 181 -16.35 -32.49 -8.57
N LYS A 182 -15.84 -33.37 -7.73
CA LYS A 182 -16.16 -33.37 -6.31
C LYS A 182 -15.41 -32.23 -5.61
N CYS A 183 -16.11 -31.43 -4.82
CA CYS A 183 -15.58 -30.28 -4.08
C CYS A 183 -16.21 -30.22 -2.69
N ASN A 184 -15.75 -29.31 -1.83
CA ASN A 184 -16.28 -29.06 -0.48
C ASN A 184 -16.52 -30.36 0.31
N CYS A 185 -15.56 -31.29 0.19
CA CYS A 185 -15.66 -32.57 0.86
C CYS A 185 -15.55 -32.40 2.39
N ARG A 186 -16.60 -32.74 3.10
CA ARG A 186 -16.66 -32.66 4.58
C ARG A 186 -16.81 -34.05 5.16
N GLN A 187 -16.14 -34.31 6.27
CA GLN A 187 -16.36 -35.50 7.06
C GLN A 187 -17.60 -35.31 7.94
N LYS A 188 -18.63 -36.12 7.72
CA LYS A 188 -19.85 -36.10 8.52
C LYS A 188 -19.89 -37.36 9.39
N LEU A 189 -20.09 -37.16 10.68
CA LEU A 189 -20.32 -38.26 11.60
C LEU A 189 -21.74 -38.78 11.38
N VAL A 190 -21.84 -40.02 10.89
CA VAL A 190 -23.14 -40.69 10.66
C VAL A 190 -23.33 -41.75 11.72
N THR A 191 -24.46 -41.71 12.41
CA THR A 191 -24.84 -42.71 13.40
C THR A 191 -25.80 -43.66 12.74
N ARG A 192 -25.44 -44.93 12.61
CA ARG A 192 -26.30 -45.99 12.07
C ARG A 192 -26.70 -46.96 13.17
N GLN A 193 -27.98 -47.28 13.24
CA GLN A 193 -28.47 -48.33 14.11
C GLN A 193 -28.18 -49.68 13.51
N VAL A 194 -27.38 -50.50 14.21
CA VAL A 194 -26.90 -51.81 13.75
C VAL A 194 -27.71 -52.96 14.39
N GLY A 195 -28.53 -52.63 15.44
CA GLY A 195 -29.40 -53.56 16.12
C GLY A 195 -30.27 -52.90 17.16
N PRO A 196 -31.21 -53.59 17.82
CA PRO A 196 -32.07 -53.01 18.86
C PRO A 196 -31.22 -52.44 19.98
N GLY A 197 -31.16 -51.07 20.07
CA GLY A 197 -30.38 -50.34 21.07
C GLY A 197 -28.88 -50.20 20.79
N MET A 198 -28.33 -50.70 19.67
CA MET A 198 -26.94 -50.58 19.29
C MET A 198 -26.75 -49.57 18.16
N TYR A 199 -26.00 -48.53 18.41
CA TYR A 199 -25.66 -47.47 17.44
C TYR A 199 -24.16 -47.50 17.17
N GLN A 200 -23.79 -47.47 15.87
CA GLN A 200 -22.40 -47.38 15.43
C GLN A 200 -22.24 -46.01 14.77
N GLN A 201 -21.21 -45.30 15.20
CA GLN A 201 -20.81 -44.02 14.59
C GLN A 201 -19.65 -44.31 13.64
N TYR A 202 -19.77 -43.82 12.42
CA TYR A 202 -18.69 -43.83 11.43
C TYR A 202 -18.64 -42.48 10.71
N THR A 203 -17.46 -42.13 10.22
CA THR A 203 -17.24 -40.91 9.49
C THR A 203 -17.45 -41.17 8.00
N GLU A 204 -18.37 -40.46 7.38
CA GLU A 204 -18.62 -40.50 5.94
C GLU A 204 -18.18 -39.20 5.31
N GLN A 205 -17.45 -39.31 4.20
CA GLN A 205 -17.05 -38.13 3.44
C GLN A 205 -18.15 -37.76 2.44
N THR A 206 -18.79 -36.63 2.68
CA THR A 206 -19.81 -36.06 1.78
C THR A 206 -19.18 -34.93 0.98
N CYS A 207 -19.23 -35.03 -0.35
CA CYS A 207 -18.71 -34.02 -1.27
C CYS A 207 -19.86 -33.46 -2.11
N GLU A 208 -19.75 -32.19 -2.48
CA GLU A 208 -20.65 -31.52 -3.41
C GLU A 208 -20.15 -31.72 -4.86
N ASP A 209 -21.08 -31.64 -5.82
CA ASP A 209 -20.73 -31.64 -7.24
C ASP A 209 -20.58 -30.17 -7.71
N CYS A 210 -19.34 -29.76 -7.96
CA CYS A 210 -19.01 -28.43 -8.48
C CYS A 210 -18.71 -28.47 -9.98
N PRO A 211 -18.88 -27.35 -10.68
CA PRO A 211 -18.39 -27.24 -12.05
C PRO A 211 -16.88 -27.52 -12.13
N ASN A 212 -16.47 -28.23 -13.16
CA ASN A 212 -15.06 -28.49 -13.35
C ASN A 212 -14.31 -27.22 -13.75
N VAL A 213 -13.07 -27.04 -13.25
CA VAL A 213 -12.22 -25.89 -13.52
C VAL A 213 -10.81 -26.36 -13.91
N LYS A 214 -10.15 -25.55 -14.73
CA LYS A 214 -8.74 -25.73 -15.11
C LYS A 214 -7.94 -24.47 -14.80
N LEU A 215 -6.69 -24.66 -14.42
CA LEU A 215 -5.74 -23.56 -14.25
C LEU A 215 -5.15 -23.19 -15.60
N VAL A 216 -5.17 -21.90 -15.93
CA VAL A 216 -4.61 -21.33 -17.16
C VAL A 216 -3.73 -20.15 -16.79
N ARG A 217 -2.57 -20.01 -17.45
CA ARG A 217 -1.72 -18.84 -17.29
C ARG A 217 -2.27 -17.67 -18.10
N GLU A 218 -2.42 -16.53 -17.46
CA GLU A 218 -2.81 -15.28 -18.08
C GLU A 218 -1.85 -14.16 -17.71
N ARG A 219 -1.58 -13.27 -18.66
CA ARG A 219 -0.80 -12.07 -18.39
C ARG A 219 -1.69 -11.03 -17.72
N THR A 220 -1.19 -10.50 -16.62
CA THR A 220 -1.87 -9.44 -15.86
C THR A 220 -0.90 -8.30 -15.65
N ASP A 221 -1.34 -7.08 -15.99
CA ASP A 221 -0.59 -5.84 -15.77
C ASP A 221 -1.04 -5.21 -14.46
N LEU A 222 -0.09 -5.01 -13.56
CA LEU A 222 -0.30 -4.40 -12.25
C LEU A 222 0.44 -3.06 -12.21
N LYS A 223 -0.13 -2.10 -11.50
CA LYS A 223 0.52 -0.83 -11.18
C LYS A 223 0.86 -0.83 -9.70
N VAL A 224 2.15 -0.82 -9.41
CA VAL A 224 2.67 -0.77 -8.04
C VAL A 224 2.99 0.68 -7.73
N GLU A 225 2.20 1.31 -6.87
CA GLU A 225 2.46 2.67 -6.38
C GLU A 225 3.47 2.61 -5.24
N VAL A 226 4.58 3.32 -5.40
CA VAL A 226 5.65 3.41 -4.42
C VAL A 226 5.72 4.83 -3.90
N ASP A 227 5.50 5.00 -2.61
CA ASP A 227 5.53 6.31 -1.95
C ASP A 227 6.96 6.87 -1.87
N PRO A 228 7.14 8.21 -1.85
CA PRO A 228 8.46 8.81 -1.68
C PRO A 228 9.14 8.37 -0.38
N GLY A 229 10.43 8.08 -0.44
CA GLY A 229 11.24 7.75 0.73
C GLY A 229 11.00 6.38 1.34
N VAL A 230 10.35 5.48 0.64
CA VAL A 230 10.13 4.10 1.09
C VAL A 230 11.45 3.44 1.50
N PRO A 231 11.54 2.77 2.67
CA PRO A 231 12.76 2.08 3.10
C PRO A 231 13.08 0.86 2.22
N VAL A 232 14.35 0.48 2.19
CA VAL A 232 14.76 -0.79 1.57
C VAL A 232 14.11 -1.95 2.29
N GLY A 233 13.61 -2.93 1.54
CA GLY A 233 12.88 -4.06 2.09
C GLY A 233 11.43 -3.76 2.47
N HIS A 234 10.90 -2.59 2.06
CA HIS A 234 9.48 -2.30 2.25
C HIS A 234 8.61 -3.27 1.45
N GLU A 235 7.65 -3.83 2.13
CA GLU A 235 6.74 -4.82 1.56
C GLU A 235 5.42 -4.17 1.14
N ILE A 236 5.06 -4.33 -0.13
CA ILE A 236 3.78 -3.86 -0.71
C ILE A 236 2.95 -5.09 -1.03
N LEU A 237 1.86 -5.29 -0.29
CA LEU A 237 1.03 -6.47 -0.37
C LEU A 237 -0.18 -6.25 -1.30
N PHE A 238 -0.32 -7.13 -2.27
CA PHE A 238 -1.49 -7.25 -3.13
C PHE A 238 -2.24 -8.53 -2.75
N PHE A 239 -3.39 -8.35 -2.09
CA PHE A 239 -4.23 -9.46 -1.63
C PHE A 239 -4.83 -10.22 -2.81
N GLU A 240 -4.79 -11.56 -2.74
CA GLU A 240 -5.39 -12.48 -3.72
C GLU A 240 -4.90 -12.25 -5.16
N GLU A 241 -3.80 -11.49 -5.35
CA GLU A 241 -3.16 -11.30 -6.64
C GLU A 241 -2.06 -12.34 -6.92
N GLY A 242 -1.90 -13.35 -6.07
CA GLY A 242 -1.06 -14.52 -6.29
C GLY A 242 -1.67 -15.49 -7.31
N ASP A 243 -1.22 -16.72 -7.31
CA ASP A 243 -1.74 -17.76 -8.18
C ASP A 243 -3.03 -18.36 -7.62
N ALA A 244 -3.98 -18.63 -8.52
CA ALA A 244 -5.23 -19.27 -8.15
C ALA A 244 -4.99 -20.71 -7.70
N MET A 245 -5.74 -21.13 -6.71
CA MET A 245 -5.79 -22.49 -6.20
C MET A 245 -7.15 -23.12 -6.50
N ILE A 246 -7.18 -24.42 -6.80
CA ILE A 246 -8.43 -25.17 -6.96
C ILE A 246 -8.95 -25.48 -5.54
N ASP A 247 -10.20 -25.14 -5.27
CA ASP A 247 -10.87 -25.29 -3.97
C ASP A 247 -10.29 -24.46 -2.82
N GLY A 248 -9.67 -23.31 -3.16
CA GLY A 248 -9.12 -22.40 -2.18
C GLY A 248 -9.09 -20.97 -2.67
N ASP A 249 -8.77 -20.05 -1.76
CA ASP A 249 -8.55 -18.66 -2.11
C ASP A 249 -7.19 -18.48 -2.81
N PRO A 250 -7.07 -17.57 -3.78
CA PRO A 250 -5.78 -17.25 -4.38
C PRO A 250 -4.75 -16.84 -3.34
N GLY A 251 -3.47 -17.11 -3.61
CA GLY A 251 -2.38 -16.60 -2.78
C GLY A 251 -2.26 -15.07 -2.86
N ASP A 252 -1.39 -14.48 -2.05
CA ASP A 252 -1.07 -13.06 -2.11
C ASP A 252 0.17 -12.82 -2.99
N LEU A 253 0.32 -11.60 -3.48
CA LEU A 253 1.51 -11.15 -4.18
C LEU A 253 2.17 -10.05 -3.33
N LEU A 254 3.44 -10.23 -3.00
CA LEU A 254 4.21 -9.34 -2.16
C LEU A 254 5.38 -8.76 -2.94
N PHE A 255 5.40 -7.45 -3.13
CA PHE A 255 6.56 -6.76 -3.71
C PHE A 255 7.49 -6.28 -2.60
N VAL A 256 8.78 -6.56 -2.75
CA VAL A 256 9.82 -6.11 -1.84
C VAL A 256 10.68 -5.05 -2.55
N VAL A 257 10.69 -3.83 -2.03
CA VAL A 257 11.38 -2.70 -2.68
C VAL A 257 12.88 -2.77 -2.42
N HIS A 258 13.68 -2.75 -3.48
CA HIS A 258 15.14 -2.65 -3.47
C HIS A 258 15.59 -1.36 -4.15
N THR A 259 16.61 -0.70 -3.60
CA THR A 259 17.16 0.52 -4.18
C THR A 259 18.33 0.18 -5.10
N LEU A 260 18.26 0.62 -6.34
CA LEU A 260 19.38 0.61 -7.29
C LEU A 260 20.23 1.88 -7.12
N GLU A 261 21.54 1.73 -7.26
CA GLU A 261 22.48 2.85 -7.28
C GLU A 261 22.24 3.74 -8.51
N ASP A 262 22.33 5.05 -8.33
CA ASP A 262 22.43 5.99 -9.45
C ASP A 262 23.88 6.07 -9.93
N LYS A 263 24.19 5.29 -10.96
CA LYS A 263 25.55 5.21 -11.52
C LYS A 263 25.96 6.49 -12.24
N GLU A 264 25.01 7.24 -12.79
CA GLU A 264 25.26 8.47 -13.53
C GLU A 264 25.78 9.57 -12.60
N ASN A 265 25.09 9.79 -11.50
CA ASN A 265 25.45 10.79 -10.49
C ASN A 265 26.29 10.23 -9.35
N ARG A 266 26.61 8.93 -9.39
CA ARG A 266 27.34 8.21 -8.33
C ARG A 266 26.74 8.42 -6.95
N ILE A 267 25.40 8.36 -6.92
CA ILE A 267 24.62 8.51 -5.68
C ILE A 267 24.16 7.13 -5.23
N THR A 268 24.45 6.84 -3.98
CA THR A 268 24.00 5.61 -3.29
C THR A 268 23.19 5.96 -2.07
N ARG A 269 22.24 5.11 -1.74
CA ARG A 269 21.47 5.25 -0.51
C ARG A 269 22.27 4.71 0.67
N VAL A 270 22.30 5.46 1.77
CA VAL A 270 22.90 5.05 3.04
C VAL A 270 21.86 5.08 4.14
N GLY A 271 21.71 3.96 4.85
CA GLY A 271 20.71 3.86 5.91
C GLY A 271 19.27 3.97 5.42
N LYS A 272 18.42 4.68 6.17
CA LYS A 272 16.98 4.77 5.88
C LYS A 272 16.63 5.88 4.89
N SER A 273 17.27 7.04 5.02
CA SER A 273 16.90 8.24 4.25
C SER A 273 18.11 9.08 3.80
N ASP A 274 19.31 8.66 4.10
CA ASP A 274 20.48 9.44 3.76
C ASP A 274 21.04 9.02 2.38
N LEU A 275 21.72 9.95 1.71
CA LEU A 275 22.38 9.75 0.44
C LEU A 275 23.89 9.92 0.58
N HIS A 276 24.64 9.16 -0.17
CA HIS A 276 26.07 9.32 -0.34
C HIS A 276 26.39 9.57 -1.80
N MET A 277 27.14 10.64 -2.08
CA MET A 277 27.56 11.02 -3.41
C MET A 277 29.09 11.08 -3.49
N THR A 278 29.67 10.50 -4.53
CA THR A 278 31.09 10.71 -4.86
C THR A 278 31.19 11.81 -5.90
N TYR A 279 31.78 12.95 -5.50
CA TYR A 279 31.87 14.13 -6.36
C TYR A 279 33.33 14.36 -6.82
N GLU A 280 33.53 14.44 -8.15
CA GLU A 280 34.83 14.63 -8.74
C GLU A 280 35.17 16.10 -8.87
N ILE A 281 36.35 16.49 -8.38
CA ILE A 281 36.92 17.82 -8.52
C ILE A 281 38.31 17.72 -9.10
N THR A 282 38.73 18.72 -9.86
CA THR A 282 40.06 18.81 -10.39
C THR A 282 41.07 19.22 -9.30
N LEU A 283 42.36 18.92 -9.49
CA LEU A 283 43.43 19.35 -8.56
C LEU A 283 43.42 20.87 -8.34
N VAL A 284 43.18 21.66 -9.39
CA VAL A 284 43.10 23.12 -9.30
C VAL A 284 41.96 23.58 -8.40
N GLU A 285 40.78 22.98 -8.54
CA GLU A 285 39.62 23.24 -7.68
C GLU A 285 39.87 22.81 -6.24
N ALA A 286 40.53 21.66 -6.07
CA ALA A 286 40.90 21.17 -4.75
C ALA A 286 41.83 22.11 -3.98
N LEU A 287 42.75 22.80 -4.69
CA LEU A 287 43.71 23.72 -4.07
C LEU A 287 43.15 25.12 -3.86
N ASN A 288 42.39 25.65 -4.84
CA ASN A 288 41.89 27.03 -4.81
C ASN A 288 40.53 27.20 -4.20
N GLY A 289 39.81 26.08 -3.92
CA GLY A 289 38.42 26.09 -3.63
C GLY A 289 37.55 26.13 -4.89
N PHE A 290 36.27 25.88 -4.72
CA PHE A 290 35.31 25.85 -5.82
C PHE A 290 33.90 26.16 -5.32
N SER A 291 33.01 26.51 -6.27
CA SER A 291 31.58 26.61 -6.06
C SER A 291 30.90 26.04 -7.30
N LYS A 292 30.13 24.96 -7.14
CA LYS A 292 29.41 24.28 -8.22
C LYS A 292 27.97 24.09 -7.82
N ILE A 293 27.09 24.02 -8.81
CA ILE A 293 25.67 23.79 -8.64
C ILE A 293 25.38 22.36 -9.12
N PHE A 294 24.76 21.59 -8.26
CA PHE A 294 24.21 20.26 -8.57
C PHE A 294 22.69 20.36 -8.62
N LYS A 295 22.07 19.85 -9.68
CA LYS A 295 20.59 19.75 -9.76
C LYS A 295 20.12 18.47 -9.11
N HIS A 296 19.34 18.62 -8.05
CA HIS A 296 18.74 17.51 -7.34
C HIS A 296 17.61 16.85 -8.18
N TYR A 297 17.08 15.71 -7.74
CA TYR A 297 16.08 14.93 -8.46
C TYR A 297 14.73 15.64 -8.69
N ASP A 298 14.37 16.58 -7.82
CA ASP A 298 13.18 17.45 -7.97
C ASP A 298 13.46 18.73 -8.79
N GLY A 299 14.70 18.93 -9.20
CA GLY A 299 15.13 20.03 -10.04
C GLY A 299 15.61 21.27 -9.28
N HIS A 300 15.62 21.27 -7.94
CA HIS A 300 16.20 22.39 -7.20
C HIS A 300 17.73 22.38 -7.27
N ASP A 301 18.33 23.56 -7.11
CA ASP A 301 19.76 23.76 -7.21
C ASP A 301 20.41 23.64 -5.82
N VAL A 302 21.35 22.69 -5.70
CA VAL A 302 22.14 22.47 -4.49
C VAL A 302 23.55 23.02 -4.71
N VAL A 303 23.99 23.94 -3.87
CA VAL A 303 25.32 24.56 -3.98
C VAL A 303 26.34 23.72 -3.20
N ILE A 304 27.35 23.21 -3.92
CA ILE A 304 28.50 22.52 -3.35
C ILE A 304 29.71 23.46 -3.44
N ALA A 305 30.07 24.07 -2.31
CA ALA A 305 31.18 25.06 -2.29
C ALA A 305 32.16 24.80 -1.16
N ARG A 306 33.44 25.05 -1.47
CA ARG A 306 34.55 25.02 -0.53
C ARG A 306 35.47 26.21 -0.81
N THR A 307 35.87 26.92 0.22
CA THR A 307 36.76 28.11 0.12
C THR A 307 38.23 27.82 0.41
N GLY A 308 38.51 26.63 0.95
CA GLY A 308 39.89 26.23 1.29
C GLY A 308 40.36 25.00 0.51
N VAL A 309 41.53 24.51 0.87
CA VAL A 309 42.06 23.28 0.29
C VAL A 309 41.22 22.09 0.68
N THR A 310 40.78 21.33 -0.32
CA THR A 310 40.00 20.10 -0.14
C THR A 310 40.95 18.90 -0.31
N VAL A 311 41.04 18.10 0.75
CA VAL A 311 41.90 16.89 0.72
C VAL A 311 41.17 15.77 -0.02
N PRO A 312 41.84 14.89 -0.75
CA PRO A 312 41.22 13.70 -1.34
C PRO A 312 40.47 12.89 -0.28
N PHE A 313 39.23 12.45 -0.61
CA PHE A 313 38.31 11.72 0.26
C PHE A 313 37.75 12.53 1.44
N ASP A 314 37.97 13.85 1.46
CA ASP A 314 37.27 14.71 2.43
C ASP A 314 35.78 14.61 2.29
N LYS A 315 35.06 14.76 3.42
CA LYS A 315 33.62 14.60 3.49
C LYS A 315 32.92 15.94 3.76
N MET A 316 31.80 16.15 3.08
CA MET A 316 30.90 17.28 3.31
C MET A 316 29.50 16.75 3.54
N THR A 317 28.79 17.33 4.52
CA THR A 317 27.41 16.97 4.80
C THR A 317 26.48 18.12 4.40
N LEU A 318 25.54 17.85 3.53
CA LEU A 318 24.45 18.73 3.16
C LEU A 318 23.20 18.29 3.91
N LYS A 319 22.76 19.09 4.87
CA LYS A 319 21.59 18.76 5.70
C LYS A 319 20.31 18.94 4.92
N GLY A 320 19.45 17.94 5.01
CA GLY A 320 18.14 17.98 4.37
C GLY A 320 18.14 17.71 2.87
N GLU A 321 19.28 17.31 2.27
CA GLU A 321 19.42 16.99 0.86
C GLU A 321 19.41 15.46 0.60
N GLY A 322 18.99 14.66 1.57
CA GLY A 322 18.79 13.22 1.43
C GLY A 322 17.42 12.85 0.88
N LEU A 323 17.06 11.56 0.99
CA LEU A 323 15.75 11.07 0.63
C LEU A 323 14.66 11.62 1.57
N PRO A 324 13.43 11.81 1.09
CA PRO A 324 12.31 12.11 1.96
C PRO A 324 12.12 10.98 2.98
N LYS A 325 11.77 11.33 4.20
CA LYS A 325 11.47 10.34 5.25
C LYS A 325 10.08 9.80 5.03
N HIS A 326 9.99 8.49 4.82
CA HIS A 326 8.70 7.81 4.61
C HIS A 326 7.69 8.15 5.71
N ASN A 327 6.46 8.46 5.35
CA ASN A 327 5.37 8.88 6.26
C ASN A 327 5.65 10.16 7.09
N GLN A 328 6.65 10.98 6.76
CA GLN A 328 6.94 12.23 7.44
C GLN A 328 6.96 13.40 6.45
N PHE A 329 5.90 14.20 6.46
CA PHE A 329 5.77 15.31 5.55
C PHE A 329 6.93 16.33 5.69
N LYS A 330 7.54 16.72 4.59
CA LYS A 330 8.63 17.71 4.49
C LYS A 330 9.88 17.42 5.35
N LYS A 331 10.10 16.19 5.77
CA LYS A 331 11.35 15.80 6.41
C LYS A 331 12.21 14.98 5.47
N PHE A 332 13.46 15.37 5.36
CA PHE A 332 14.46 14.72 4.52
C PHE A 332 15.60 14.18 5.37
N GLY A 333 16.37 13.27 4.81
CA GLY A 333 17.66 12.84 5.33
C GLY A 333 18.77 13.82 4.95
N ASP A 334 20.01 13.44 5.17
CA ASP A 334 21.19 14.22 4.83
C ASP A 334 21.90 13.62 3.61
N MET A 335 22.63 14.46 2.85
CA MET A 335 23.50 14.00 1.78
C MET A 335 24.96 14.13 2.20
N PHE A 336 25.69 13.02 2.12
CA PHE A 336 27.11 12.97 2.39
C PHE A 336 27.87 12.97 1.05
N ILE A 337 28.74 13.95 0.87
CA ILE A 337 29.57 14.08 -0.32
C ILE A 337 31.00 13.71 0.03
N THR A 338 31.60 12.79 -0.74
CA THR A 338 33.01 12.46 -0.66
C THR A 338 33.70 12.99 -1.92
N PHE A 339 34.74 13.82 -1.74
CA PHE A 339 35.44 14.42 -2.85
C PHE A 339 36.55 13.51 -3.39
N GLN A 340 36.48 13.23 -4.69
CA GLN A 340 37.52 12.53 -5.41
C GLN A 340 38.31 13.54 -6.25
N VAL A 341 39.62 13.72 -5.95
CA VAL A 341 40.47 14.67 -6.66
C VAL A 341 41.06 14.01 -7.89
N GLN A 342 40.79 14.59 -9.05
CA GLN A 342 41.40 14.19 -10.31
C GLN A 342 42.74 14.87 -10.52
N PHE A 343 43.78 14.09 -10.69
CA PHE A 343 45.13 14.57 -11.02
C PHE A 343 45.31 14.58 -12.53
N PRO A 344 46.12 15.53 -13.09
CA PRO A 344 46.48 15.49 -14.48
C PRO A 344 47.36 14.28 -14.77
N ALA A 345 47.18 13.66 -15.95
CA ALA A 345 47.90 12.46 -16.34
C ALA A 345 49.42 12.72 -16.50
N SER A 346 49.82 13.94 -16.90
CA SER A 346 51.21 14.37 -17.04
C SER A 346 51.33 15.88 -16.86
N LEU A 347 52.52 16.33 -16.49
CA LEU A 347 52.87 17.73 -16.39
C LEU A 347 54.03 18.01 -17.35
N ASP A 348 54.02 19.16 -18.03
CA ASP A 348 55.17 19.65 -18.79
C ASP A 348 56.28 20.20 -17.85
N GLN A 349 57.48 20.49 -18.40
CA GLN A 349 58.59 20.94 -17.56
C GLN A 349 58.31 22.29 -16.88
N LYS A 350 57.62 23.20 -17.56
CA LYS A 350 57.27 24.53 -17.00
C LYS A 350 56.28 24.39 -15.83
N GLN A 351 55.29 23.51 -15.97
CA GLN A 351 54.34 23.22 -14.92
C GLN A 351 55.01 22.60 -13.68
N ARG A 352 55.95 21.66 -13.89
CA ARG A 352 56.72 21.05 -12.79
C ARG A 352 57.57 22.08 -12.04
N ASP A 353 58.23 22.99 -12.76
CA ASP A 353 59.05 24.04 -12.16
C ASP A 353 58.21 25.03 -11.34
N VAL A 354 57.04 25.39 -11.84
CA VAL A 354 56.07 26.26 -11.11
C VAL A 354 55.55 25.58 -9.85
N VAL A 355 55.10 24.31 -9.94
CA VAL A 355 54.62 23.55 -8.78
C VAL A 355 55.72 23.44 -7.72
N SER A 356 56.96 23.08 -8.12
CA SER A 356 58.08 22.94 -7.20
C SER A 356 58.42 24.25 -6.48
N LYS A 357 58.41 25.39 -7.19
CA LYS A 357 58.67 26.71 -6.60
C LYS A 357 57.55 27.13 -5.65
N THR A 358 56.30 26.92 -6.05
CA THR A 358 55.11 27.38 -5.27
C THR A 358 54.98 26.61 -3.95
N PHE A 359 55.25 25.31 -3.95
CA PHE A 359 55.07 24.46 -2.77
C PHE A 359 56.37 24.19 -1.99
N ALA A 360 57.50 24.78 -2.35
CA ALA A 360 58.79 24.55 -1.68
C ALA A 360 58.78 24.87 -0.19
N THR A 361 57.94 25.84 0.25
CA THR A 361 57.83 26.28 1.64
C THR A 361 56.49 25.93 2.30
N SER A 362 55.64 25.21 1.59
CA SER A 362 54.28 24.87 2.11
C SER A 362 54.35 23.80 3.20
N LYS A 363 53.52 23.93 4.23
CA LYS A 363 53.31 22.89 5.23
C LYS A 363 52.31 21.89 4.67
N PHE A 364 52.65 20.61 4.63
CA PHE A 364 51.77 19.55 4.17
C PHE A 364 50.97 18.97 5.34
N VAL A 365 49.73 18.63 5.08
CA VAL A 365 48.88 17.92 6.02
C VAL A 365 48.95 16.43 5.70
N GLU A 366 49.26 15.62 6.70
CA GLU A 366 49.14 14.15 6.55
C GLU A 366 47.69 13.77 6.34
N VAL A 367 47.41 13.15 5.19
CA VAL A 367 46.09 12.53 4.96
C VAL A 367 46.02 11.35 5.90
N GLY A 368 45.12 11.42 6.87
CA GLY A 368 44.92 10.36 7.86
C GLY A 368 44.67 9.01 7.18
N LYS A 369 45.23 7.95 7.74
CA LYS A 369 45.06 6.58 7.26
C LYS A 369 43.60 6.31 7.06
N VAL A 370 43.18 6.13 5.81
CA VAL A 370 41.89 5.58 5.48
C VAL A 370 41.88 4.17 6.06
N VAL A 371 41.15 3.97 7.15
CA VAL A 371 40.85 2.62 7.62
C VAL A 371 39.89 2.05 6.58
N VAL A 372 40.38 1.11 5.80
CA VAL A 372 39.64 0.34 4.80
C VAL A 372 38.58 -0.53 5.49
#